data_223fadec922ccb1da86e7d75e1fe72e4
#
_entry.id   223fadec922ccb1da86e7d75e1fe72e4
#
_cell.length_a   1.000
_cell.length_b   1.000
_cell.length_c   1.000
_cell.angle_alpha   90.00
_cell.angle_beta   90.00
_cell.angle_gamma   90.00
#
_symmetry.space_group_name_H-M   'P 1'
#
loop_
_entity.id
_entity.type
_entity.pdbx_description
1 polymer ?
#
loop_
_entity_poly.entity_id
_entity_poly.type
_entity_poly.pdbx_seq_one_letter_code
_entity_poly.pdbx_strand_id
1 'polypeptide(L)'
;YKNVDLTDGFWKDKQLLNENVTIDAVYNRFSDTGRIKAFDFSWKEGDENKPHIFWDSDVAKWIEGAACILAKKEDKHLTDRIEHLIDCIEKHQEPDGYFNIYFTVCDKSSRFKKRDCHELYCAGHLIEAAVEYYEATGRDRFLKCMMKYADCIEKAFITERTAAFTTCGHEEIELALYKLYKCTGNKKYLDMSLFFINMRGAKTEVDISEIYNDKNDQHHTSVRNQKEAEGHAVRACYLYTAMADAAAETNDGELEDSCRKIFSDIINRKMYITGGIGSTYHGEAFTIPYDLPSDRAYAETCASIGMMLFAHRMQ
;
A
#
# COMPACT_ATOMS: atom_id res chain seq x y z
N TYR A 1 14.28 -6.07 -10.69
CA TYR A 1 15.46 -5.38 -10.14
C TYR A 1 16.58 -6.33 -9.72
N LYS A 2 16.27 -7.57 -9.34
CA LYS A 2 17.26 -8.58 -8.89
C LYS A 2 18.37 -8.85 -9.91
N ASN A 3 18.03 -8.77 -11.20
CA ASN A 3 18.95 -9.03 -12.32
C ASN A 3 19.60 -7.74 -12.88
N VAL A 4 19.43 -6.60 -12.22
CA VAL A 4 19.97 -5.31 -12.65
C VAL A 4 20.95 -4.79 -11.60
N ASP A 5 22.20 -4.54 -11.99
CA ASP A 5 23.20 -3.93 -11.12
C ASP A 5 23.56 -2.53 -11.61
N LEU A 6 23.42 -1.57 -10.72
CA LEU A 6 23.88 -0.21 -10.95
C LEU A 6 25.39 -0.18 -10.71
N THR A 7 26.16 0.14 -11.72
CA THR A 7 27.63 0.08 -11.66
C THR A 7 28.25 1.39 -11.19
N ASP A 8 27.65 2.53 -11.57
CA ASP A 8 28.16 3.87 -11.24
C ASP A 8 27.06 4.96 -11.29
N GLY A 9 27.44 6.20 -11.04
CA GLY A 9 26.65 7.40 -11.21
C GLY A 9 25.61 7.64 -10.11
N PHE A 10 24.76 8.65 -10.33
CA PHE A 10 23.81 9.18 -9.36
C PHE A 10 22.96 8.09 -8.69
N TRP A 11 22.42 7.16 -9.47
CA TRP A 11 21.54 6.13 -8.92
C TRP A 11 22.30 5.10 -8.09
N LYS A 12 23.55 4.79 -8.45
CA LYS A 12 24.42 3.94 -7.63
C LYS A 12 24.70 4.58 -6.29
N ASP A 13 25.02 5.88 -6.28
CA ASP A 13 25.27 6.63 -5.05
C ASP A 13 24.03 6.66 -4.15
N LYS A 14 22.82 6.83 -4.73
CA LYS A 14 21.55 6.76 -3.98
C LYS A 14 21.26 5.38 -3.42
N GLN A 15 21.55 4.33 -4.17
CA GLN A 15 21.41 2.95 -3.68
C GLN A 15 22.35 2.70 -2.49
N LEU A 16 23.61 3.10 -2.58
CA LEU A 16 24.58 2.97 -1.48
C LEU A 16 24.20 3.82 -0.27
N LEU A 17 23.66 5.01 -0.47
CA LEU A 17 23.14 5.85 0.61
C LEU A 17 21.98 5.16 1.34
N ASN A 18 21.04 4.56 0.61
CA ASN A 18 19.94 3.81 1.20
C ASN A 18 20.45 2.60 1.99
N GLU A 19 21.36 1.83 1.41
CA GLU A 19 21.91 0.62 2.02
C GLU A 19 22.70 0.92 3.30
N ASN A 20 23.56 1.95 3.28
CA ASN A 20 24.54 2.16 4.36
C ASN A 20 24.12 3.21 5.39
N VAL A 21 23.08 4.01 5.12
CA VAL A 21 22.67 5.12 6.00
C VAL A 21 21.16 5.17 6.22
N THR A 22 20.37 5.25 5.13
CA THR A 22 18.95 5.58 5.25
C THR A 22 18.17 4.48 5.96
N ILE A 23 18.45 3.21 5.67
CA ILE A 23 17.70 2.07 6.24
C ILE A 23 17.86 2.02 7.76
N ASP A 24 19.04 2.29 8.28
CA ASP A 24 19.31 2.35 9.71
C ASP A 24 18.73 3.61 10.36
N ALA A 25 18.84 4.76 9.70
CA ALA A 25 18.29 6.02 10.19
C ALA A 25 16.76 5.93 10.37
N VAL A 26 16.06 5.32 9.41
CA VAL A 26 14.61 5.12 9.49
C VAL A 26 14.25 4.13 10.60
N TYR A 27 14.96 3.00 10.72
CA TYR A 27 14.72 2.04 11.81
C TYR A 27 14.89 2.68 13.18
N ASN A 28 15.98 3.43 13.37
CA ASN A 28 16.23 4.13 14.63
C ASN A 28 15.14 5.15 14.93
N ARG A 29 14.69 5.91 13.91
CA ARG A 29 13.57 6.83 14.07
C ARG A 29 12.27 6.12 14.46
N PHE A 30 12.00 4.97 13.88
CA PHE A 30 10.82 4.15 14.24
C PHE A 30 10.93 3.58 15.65
N SER A 31 12.15 3.22 16.09
CA SER A 31 12.39 2.81 17.46
C SER A 31 12.14 3.95 18.45
N ASP A 32 12.71 5.13 18.20
CA ASP A 32 12.56 6.33 19.04
C ASP A 32 11.11 6.81 19.17
N THR A 33 10.31 6.62 18.12
CA THR A 33 8.90 7.05 18.08
C THR A 33 7.91 5.96 18.50
N GLY A 34 8.40 4.80 18.93
CA GLY A 34 7.57 3.71 19.44
C GLY A 34 6.96 2.78 18.40
N ARG A 35 7.20 2.99 17.10
CA ARG A 35 6.64 2.16 16.02
C ARG A 35 7.11 0.71 16.10
N ILE A 36 8.42 0.48 16.33
CA ILE A 36 8.96 -0.87 16.50
C ILE A 36 8.39 -1.53 17.76
N LYS A 37 8.39 -0.79 18.90
CA LYS A 37 7.84 -1.28 20.15
C LYS A 37 6.35 -1.63 20.08
N ALA A 38 5.59 -0.97 19.22
CA ALA A 38 4.16 -1.25 19.04
C ALA A 38 3.89 -2.71 18.61
N PHE A 39 4.85 -3.36 17.93
CA PHE A 39 4.76 -4.78 17.54
C PHE A 39 4.81 -5.75 18.73
N ASP A 40 5.22 -5.30 19.91
CA ASP A 40 5.11 -6.10 21.16
C ASP A 40 3.67 -6.22 21.66
N PHE A 41 2.72 -5.43 21.12
CA PHE A 41 1.32 -5.39 21.56
C PHE A 41 1.14 -5.08 23.06
N SER A 42 2.14 -4.47 23.67
CA SER A 42 2.21 -4.22 25.11
C SER A 42 1.59 -2.89 25.56
N TRP A 43 1.23 -2.00 24.62
CA TRP A 43 0.68 -0.68 24.93
C TRP A 43 -0.66 -0.79 25.70
N LYS A 44 -0.84 0.08 26.70
CA LYS A 44 -2.06 0.21 27.50
C LYS A 44 -2.47 1.67 27.57
N GLU A 45 -3.76 1.93 27.81
CA GLU A 45 -4.27 3.29 27.99
C GLU A 45 -3.51 4.00 29.12
N GLY A 46 -2.97 5.18 28.80
CA GLY A 46 -2.11 5.97 29.67
C GLY A 46 -0.62 5.84 29.41
N ASP A 47 -0.18 4.85 28.61
CA ASP A 47 1.22 4.75 28.18
C ASP A 47 1.55 5.80 27.12
N GLU A 48 2.84 6.17 27.06
CA GLU A 48 3.36 7.00 25.96
C GLU A 48 3.29 6.27 24.61
N ASN A 49 3.42 7.03 23.51
CA ASN A 49 3.50 6.49 22.14
C ASN A 49 2.32 5.57 21.80
N LYS A 50 1.09 6.07 22.00
CA LYS A 50 -0.13 5.36 21.57
C LYS A 50 -0.01 4.97 20.09
N PRO A 51 -0.19 3.66 19.74
CA PRO A 51 -0.17 3.23 18.35
C PRO A 51 -1.13 4.03 17.48
N HIS A 52 -0.70 4.38 16.27
CA HIS A 52 -1.53 5.06 15.30
C HIS A 52 -2.09 4.07 14.27
N ILE A 53 -3.21 4.42 13.65
CA ILE A 53 -3.95 3.55 12.72
C ILE A 53 -3.14 3.05 11.51
N PHE A 54 -2.02 3.68 11.17
CA PHE A 54 -1.15 3.27 10.05
C PHE A 54 0.31 2.94 10.43
N TRP A 55 0.64 2.77 11.70
CA TRP A 55 2.01 2.41 12.08
C TRP A 55 2.47 1.06 11.55
N ASP A 56 1.57 0.12 11.40
CA ASP A 56 1.85 -1.19 10.79
C ASP A 56 2.44 -1.02 9.39
N SER A 57 1.85 -0.12 8.58
CA SER A 57 2.31 0.16 7.22
C SER A 57 3.67 0.88 7.16
N ASP A 58 3.98 1.74 8.14
CA ASP A 58 5.29 2.39 8.23
C ASP A 58 6.40 1.34 8.36
N VAL A 59 6.21 0.41 9.29
CA VAL A 59 7.18 -0.68 9.54
C VAL A 59 7.21 -1.66 8.37
N ALA A 60 6.06 -1.98 7.79
CA ALA A 60 5.98 -2.84 6.61
C ALA A 60 6.79 -2.28 5.43
N LYS A 61 6.68 -0.99 5.12
CA LYS A 61 7.48 -0.33 4.08
C LYS A 61 8.98 -0.37 4.37
N TRP A 62 9.36 -0.25 5.66
CA TRP A 62 10.75 -0.42 6.05
C TRP A 62 11.23 -1.87 5.81
N ILE A 63 10.42 -2.88 6.15
CA ILE A 63 10.74 -4.30 5.88
C ILE A 63 10.91 -4.53 4.38
N GLU A 64 10.01 -4.01 3.55
CA GLU A 64 10.08 -4.14 2.09
C GLU A 64 11.37 -3.51 1.54
N GLY A 65 11.69 -2.29 1.96
CA GLY A 65 12.95 -1.63 1.58
C GLY A 65 14.20 -2.40 2.03
N ALA A 66 14.19 -2.95 3.24
CA ALA A 66 15.27 -3.79 3.76
C ALA A 66 15.37 -5.12 2.99
N ALA A 67 14.25 -5.73 2.61
CA ALA A 67 14.21 -6.93 1.78
C ALA A 67 14.82 -6.68 0.39
N CYS A 68 14.58 -5.53 -0.22
CA CYS A 68 15.24 -5.12 -1.47
C CYS A 68 16.76 -5.06 -1.35
N ILE A 69 17.30 -4.64 -0.19
CA ILE A 69 18.73 -4.66 0.10
C ILE A 69 19.21 -6.11 0.22
N LEU A 70 18.51 -6.93 0.98
CA LEU A 70 18.84 -8.36 1.18
C LEU A 70 18.84 -9.17 -0.12
N ALA A 71 18.02 -8.79 -1.10
CA ALA A 71 18.01 -9.41 -2.42
C ALA A 71 19.33 -9.23 -3.19
N LYS A 72 20.16 -8.25 -2.80
CA LYS A 72 21.46 -7.93 -3.43
C LYS A 72 22.65 -8.35 -2.58
N LYS A 73 22.52 -8.36 -1.28
CA LYS A 73 23.61 -8.58 -0.34
C LYS A 73 23.08 -9.16 0.96
N GLU A 74 23.69 -10.23 1.41
CA GLU A 74 23.44 -10.75 2.74
C GLU A 74 23.81 -9.73 3.82
N ASP A 75 22.88 -9.43 4.71
CA ASP A 75 23.09 -8.59 5.88
C ASP A 75 22.40 -9.22 7.08
N LYS A 76 23.23 -9.74 8.00
CA LYS A 76 22.70 -10.40 9.20
C LYS A 76 21.96 -9.43 10.12
N HIS A 77 22.40 -8.19 10.22
CA HIS A 77 21.80 -7.20 11.08
C HIS A 77 20.40 -6.81 10.63
N LEU A 78 20.22 -6.57 9.32
CA LEU A 78 18.90 -6.35 8.72
C LEU A 78 18.00 -7.59 8.87
N THR A 79 18.56 -8.78 8.61
CA THR A 79 17.83 -10.03 8.77
C THR A 79 17.34 -10.22 10.20
N ASP A 80 18.19 -10.04 11.21
CA ASP A 80 17.81 -10.21 12.61
C ASP A 80 16.69 -9.24 13.04
N ARG A 81 16.74 -7.99 12.56
CA ARG A 81 15.67 -7.00 12.82
C ARG A 81 14.33 -7.40 12.19
N ILE A 82 14.35 -7.87 10.94
CA ILE A 82 13.14 -8.33 10.26
C ILE A 82 12.58 -9.58 10.95
N GLU A 83 13.41 -10.56 11.25
CA GLU A 83 12.99 -11.79 11.93
C GLU A 83 12.38 -11.50 13.30
N HIS A 84 12.93 -10.55 14.06
CA HIS A 84 12.32 -10.10 15.32
C HIS A 84 10.88 -9.56 15.11
N LEU A 85 10.65 -8.75 14.07
CA LEU A 85 9.31 -8.25 13.76
C LEU A 85 8.38 -9.38 13.31
N ILE A 86 8.89 -10.36 12.55
CA ILE A 86 8.14 -11.56 12.15
C ILE A 86 7.75 -12.40 13.37
N ASP A 87 8.66 -12.58 14.34
CA ASP A 87 8.35 -13.28 15.58
C ASP A 87 7.20 -12.58 16.35
N CYS A 88 7.20 -11.24 16.37
CA CYS A 88 6.11 -10.47 16.96
C CYS A 88 4.79 -10.67 16.20
N ILE A 89 4.84 -10.64 14.87
CA ILE A 89 3.65 -10.85 14.02
C ILE A 89 3.06 -12.26 14.25
N GLU A 90 3.89 -13.31 14.19
CA GLU A 90 3.45 -14.69 14.44
C GLU A 90 2.82 -14.87 15.81
N LYS A 91 3.47 -14.29 16.84
CA LYS A 91 3.01 -14.39 18.22
C LYS A 91 1.66 -13.72 18.46
N HIS A 92 1.39 -12.60 17.79
CA HIS A 92 0.21 -11.77 18.06
C HIS A 92 -0.86 -11.86 16.96
N GLN A 93 -0.63 -12.61 15.87
CA GLN A 93 -1.67 -12.88 14.89
C GLN A 93 -2.81 -13.66 15.55
N GLU A 94 -4.04 -13.17 15.39
CA GLU A 94 -5.23 -13.82 15.96
C GLU A 94 -5.50 -15.18 15.29
N PRO A 95 -6.22 -16.10 15.95
CA PRO A 95 -6.48 -17.43 15.41
C PRO A 95 -7.23 -17.44 14.06
N ASP A 96 -8.00 -16.39 13.77
CA ASP A 96 -8.71 -16.20 12.50
C ASP A 96 -7.81 -15.61 11.40
N GLY A 97 -6.55 -15.34 11.71
CA GLY A 97 -5.56 -14.76 10.79
C GLY A 97 -5.47 -13.23 10.86
N TYR A 98 -6.33 -12.56 11.59
CA TYR A 98 -6.31 -11.10 11.70
C TYR A 98 -5.01 -10.59 12.32
N PHE A 99 -4.47 -9.50 11.77
CA PHE A 99 -3.33 -8.77 12.32
C PHE A 99 -3.47 -7.28 12.08
N ASN A 100 -3.53 -6.49 13.13
CA ASN A 100 -3.42 -5.03 13.11
C ASN A 100 -3.16 -4.55 14.54
N ILE A 101 -2.16 -3.71 14.74
CA ILE A 101 -1.76 -3.28 16.10
C ILE A 101 -2.84 -2.38 16.71
N TYR A 102 -3.22 -1.29 16.00
CA TYR A 102 -4.17 -0.32 16.55
C TYR A 102 -5.52 -0.97 16.91
N PHE A 103 -6.10 -1.75 15.99
CA PHE A 103 -7.37 -2.42 16.21
C PHE A 103 -7.29 -3.68 17.08
N THR A 104 -6.13 -3.99 17.61
CA THR A 104 -5.99 -5.02 18.62
C THR A 104 -5.80 -4.42 20.01
N VAL A 105 -4.98 -3.37 20.16
CA VAL A 105 -4.65 -2.83 21.49
C VAL A 105 -5.40 -1.56 21.85
N CYS A 106 -5.86 -0.76 20.86
CA CYS A 106 -6.53 0.52 21.11
C CYS A 106 -8.05 0.49 20.90
N ASP A 107 -8.53 -0.18 19.84
CA ASP A 107 -9.96 -0.15 19.46
C ASP A 107 -10.43 -1.45 18.81
N LYS A 108 -10.35 -2.55 19.55
CA LYS A 108 -10.70 -3.90 19.05
C LYS A 108 -12.14 -3.99 18.52
N SER A 109 -13.04 -3.19 19.07
CA SER A 109 -14.46 -3.20 18.68
C SER A 109 -14.74 -2.61 17.30
N SER A 110 -13.79 -1.86 16.75
CA SER A 110 -13.93 -1.17 15.45
C SER A 110 -13.25 -1.89 14.27
N ARG A 111 -12.79 -3.13 14.44
CA ARG A 111 -12.24 -3.95 13.34
C ARG A 111 -13.20 -4.00 12.16
N PHE A 112 -12.70 -3.68 10.97
CA PHE A 112 -13.43 -3.64 9.69
C PHE A 112 -14.74 -2.82 9.73
N LYS A 113 -14.80 -1.79 10.61
CA LYS A 113 -15.99 -0.94 10.73
C LYS A 113 -15.79 0.49 10.26
N LYS A 114 -14.55 0.97 10.22
CA LYS A 114 -14.22 2.36 9.89
C LYS A 114 -13.41 2.39 8.60
N ARG A 115 -14.07 2.70 7.50
CA ARG A 115 -13.51 2.69 6.15
C ARG A 115 -12.23 3.52 6.02
N ASP A 116 -12.18 4.70 6.63
CA ASP A 116 -11.07 5.64 6.52
C ASP A 116 -9.90 5.37 7.49
N CYS A 117 -9.97 4.28 8.28
CA CYS A 117 -8.98 3.98 9.32
C CYS A 117 -7.85 3.03 8.89
N HIS A 118 -7.55 2.95 7.61
CA HIS A 118 -6.33 2.34 7.05
C HIS A 118 -6.09 0.85 7.36
N GLU A 119 -7.10 0.06 7.80
CA GLU A 119 -6.89 -1.36 8.11
C GLU A 119 -6.41 -2.15 6.89
N LEU A 120 -7.12 -2.04 5.75
CA LEU A 120 -6.75 -2.74 4.52
C LEU A 120 -5.47 -2.15 3.89
N TYR A 121 -5.20 -0.86 4.07
CA TYR A 121 -3.94 -0.24 3.69
C TYR A 121 -2.74 -0.86 4.43
N CYS A 122 -2.85 -1.01 5.75
CA CYS A 122 -1.83 -1.68 6.56
C CYS A 122 -1.66 -3.15 6.15
N ALA A 123 -2.77 -3.86 5.93
CA ALA A 123 -2.73 -5.24 5.45
C ALA A 123 -2.03 -5.36 4.10
N GLY A 124 -2.31 -4.45 3.17
CA GLY A 124 -1.68 -4.40 1.85
C GLY A 124 -0.16 -4.27 1.96
N HIS A 125 0.35 -3.26 2.67
CA HIS A 125 1.79 -3.07 2.84
C HIS A 125 2.47 -4.23 3.58
N LEU A 126 1.82 -4.85 4.56
CA LEU A 126 2.35 -6.05 5.20
C LEU A 126 2.43 -7.23 4.22
N ILE A 127 1.45 -7.40 3.33
CA ILE A 127 1.46 -8.42 2.28
C ILE A 127 2.60 -8.15 1.29
N GLU A 128 2.78 -6.91 0.81
CA GLU A 128 3.87 -6.54 -0.08
C GLU A 128 5.24 -6.81 0.54
N ALA A 129 5.44 -6.39 1.80
CA ALA A 129 6.66 -6.66 2.53
C ALA A 129 6.95 -8.16 2.70
N ALA A 130 5.92 -8.96 2.95
CA ALA A 130 6.05 -10.41 3.09
C ALA A 130 6.42 -11.10 1.78
N VAL A 131 5.82 -10.67 0.66
CA VAL A 131 6.17 -11.13 -0.69
C VAL A 131 7.62 -10.79 -1.00
N GLU A 132 8.01 -9.52 -0.80
CA GLU A 132 9.37 -9.09 -1.11
C GLU A 132 10.43 -9.81 -0.25
N TYR A 133 10.16 -9.99 1.05
CA TYR A 133 11.06 -10.71 1.94
C TYR A 133 11.21 -12.19 1.56
N TYR A 134 10.11 -12.85 1.18
CA TYR A 134 10.15 -14.21 0.67
C TYR A 134 10.93 -14.32 -0.65
N GLU A 135 10.67 -13.42 -1.58
CA GLU A 135 11.38 -13.41 -2.85
C GLU A 135 12.88 -13.09 -2.71
N ALA A 136 13.24 -12.26 -1.75
CA ALA A 136 14.64 -11.91 -1.48
C ALA A 136 15.42 -13.03 -0.80
N THR A 137 14.78 -13.76 0.14
CA THR A 137 15.49 -14.67 1.07
C THR A 137 15.07 -16.14 1.00
N GLY A 138 13.92 -16.43 0.38
CA GLY A 138 13.29 -17.77 0.40
C GLY A 138 12.61 -18.12 1.74
N ARG A 139 12.57 -17.22 2.72
CA ARG A 139 11.98 -17.44 4.04
C ARG A 139 10.49 -17.17 4.03
N ASP A 140 9.67 -18.16 4.29
CA ASP A 140 8.22 -18.13 4.05
C ASP A 140 7.35 -17.87 5.28
N ARG A 141 7.92 -17.68 6.49
CA ARG A 141 7.15 -17.48 7.73
C ARG A 141 6.23 -16.25 7.65
N PHE A 142 6.79 -15.11 7.24
CA PHE A 142 6.04 -13.88 7.10
C PHE A 142 4.97 -14.01 6.01
N LEU A 143 5.31 -14.59 4.86
CA LEU A 143 4.36 -14.86 3.79
C LEU A 143 3.18 -15.70 4.27
N LYS A 144 3.43 -16.77 5.05
CA LYS A 144 2.39 -17.62 5.63
C LYS A 144 1.47 -16.86 6.59
N CYS A 145 2.02 -15.95 7.41
CA CYS A 145 1.20 -15.07 8.26
C CYS A 145 0.28 -14.18 7.41
N MET A 146 0.81 -13.57 6.36
CA MET A 146 0.04 -12.68 5.50
C MET A 146 -0.98 -13.41 4.62
N MET A 147 -0.71 -14.64 4.22
CA MET A 147 -1.71 -15.50 3.58
C MET A 147 -2.91 -15.75 4.52
N LYS A 148 -2.68 -16.03 5.80
CA LYS A 148 -3.78 -16.17 6.79
C LYS A 148 -4.54 -14.86 6.98
N TYR A 149 -3.82 -13.72 6.96
CA TYR A 149 -4.49 -12.43 7.05
C TYR A 149 -5.34 -12.13 5.81
N ALA A 150 -4.86 -12.46 4.61
CA ALA A 150 -5.64 -12.37 3.38
C ALA A 150 -6.88 -13.27 3.43
N ASP A 151 -6.78 -14.49 4.01
CA ASP A 151 -7.93 -15.39 4.21
C ASP A 151 -8.96 -14.79 5.18
N CYS A 152 -8.53 -14.11 6.24
CA CYS A 152 -9.39 -13.36 7.14
C CYS A 152 -10.13 -12.22 6.43
N ILE A 153 -9.41 -11.46 5.59
CA ILE A 153 -9.99 -10.38 4.78
C ILE A 153 -11.01 -10.93 3.77
N GLU A 154 -10.67 -12.01 3.06
CA GLU A 154 -11.59 -12.68 2.12
C GLU A 154 -12.90 -13.05 2.83
N LYS A 155 -12.79 -13.64 4.01
CA LYS A 155 -13.94 -14.04 4.82
C LYS A 155 -14.79 -12.84 5.21
N ALA A 156 -14.17 -11.78 5.74
CA ALA A 156 -14.88 -10.61 6.23
C ALA A 156 -15.56 -9.78 5.12
N PHE A 157 -14.93 -9.66 3.95
CA PHE A 157 -15.41 -8.76 2.88
C PHE A 157 -16.17 -9.47 1.76
N ILE A 158 -15.87 -10.73 1.48
CA ILE A 158 -16.39 -11.43 0.29
C ILE A 158 -17.36 -12.54 0.66
N THR A 159 -16.97 -13.50 1.51
CA THR A 159 -17.80 -14.67 1.81
C THR A 159 -18.85 -14.41 2.88
N GLU A 160 -18.47 -13.95 4.07
CA GLU A 160 -19.38 -13.68 5.17
C GLU A 160 -19.95 -12.26 5.16
N ARG A 161 -19.23 -11.31 4.53
CA ARG A 161 -19.62 -9.90 4.42
C ARG A 161 -19.96 -9.26 5.76
N THR A 162 -19.12 -9.49 6.75
CA THR A 162 -19.28 -8.95 8.11
C THR A 162 -18.63 -7.58 8.29
N ALA A 163 -17.79 -7.14 7.35
CA ALA A 163 -17.24 -5.79 7.33
C ALA A 163 -18.34 -4.75 7.11
N ALA A 164 -18.19 -3.57 7.74
CA ALA A 164 -19.16 -2.49 7.63
C ALA A 164 -18.99 -1.62 6.38
N PHE A 165 -17.99 -1.90 5.54
CA PHE A 165 -17.73 -1.23 4.26
C PHE A 165 -17.27 -2.27 3.23
N THR A 166 -17.29 -1.89 1.93
CA THR A 166 -16.95 -2.81 0.83
C THR A 166 -15.55 -2.53 0.27
N THR A 167 -15.14 -1.25 0.21
CA THR A 167 -13.84 -0.82 -0.30
C THR A 167 -13.12 0.05 0.72
N CYS A 168 -11.79 -0.06 0.79
CA CYS A 168 -10.99 0.76 1.69
C CYS A 168 -11.01 2.25 1.32
N GLY A 169 -10.84 3.11 2.29
CA GLY A 169 -10.69 4.56 2.06
C GLY A 169 -9.34 4.92 1.46
N HIS A 170 -8.30 4.13 1.71
CA HIS A 170 -7.01 4.25 1.02
C HIS A 170 -6.68 2.94 0.31
N GLU A 171 -6.52 3.03 -1.00
CA GLU A 171 -6.17 1.91 -1.88
C GLU A 171 -4.75 1.43 -1.59
N GLU A 172 -4.56 0.16 -1.60
CA GLU A 172 -3.31 -0.57 -1.44
C GLU A 172 -3.55 -2.08 -1.52
N ILE A 173 -4.63 -2.56 -0.88
CA ILE A 173 -4.93 -3.98 -0.80
C ILE A 173 -5.10 -4.60 -2.20
N GLU A 174 -5.60 -3.84 -3.16
CA GLU A 174 -5.84 -4.27 -4.53
C GLU A 174 -4.54 -4.72 -5.19
N LEU A 175 -3.50 -3.90 -5.13
CA LEU A 175 -2.20 -4.22 -5.73
C LEU A 175 -1.42 -5.26 -4.92
N ALA A 176 -1.52 -5.23 -3.60
CA ALA A 176 -0.85 -6.19 -2.74
C ALA A 176 -1.38 -7.63 -2.94
N LEU A 177 -2.70 -7.79 -3.09
CA LEU A 177 -3.31 -9.09 -3.40
C LEU A 177 -2.89 -9.61 -4.78
N TYR A 178 -2.73 -8.73 -5.78
CA TYR A 178 -2.18 -9.11 -7.06
C TYR A 178 -0.73 -9.62 -6.94
N LYS A 179 0.13 -8.91 -6.18
CA LYS A 179 1.50 -9.39 -5.91
C LYS A 179 1.50 -10.73 -5.19
N LEU A 180 0.61 -10.92 -4.21
CA LEU A 180 0.46 -12.19 -3.50
C LEU A 180 0.04 -13.32 -4.45
N TYR A 181 -0.86 -13.04 -5.41
CA TYR A 181 -1.20 -13.99 -6.48
C TYR A 181 0.03 -14.34 -7.32
N LYS A 182 0.79 -13.36 -7.79
CA LYS A 182 1.98 -13.60 -8.61
C LYS A 182 3.04 -14.44 -7.88
N CYS A 183 3.21 -14.20 -6.59
CA CYS A 183 4.17 -14.91 -5.75
C CYS A 183 3.74 -16.37 -5.49
N THR A 184 2.45 -16.60 -5.23
CA THR A 184 1.96 -17.92 -4.76
C THR A 184 1.32 -18.76 -5.85
N GLY A 185 0.92 -18.17 -6.98
CA GLY A 185 0.12 -18.81 -8.03
C GLY A 185 -1.34 -19.10 -7.61
N ASN A 186 -1.76 -18.69 -6.41
CA ASN A 186 -3.11 -18.95 -5.91
C ASN A 186 -4.11 -17.91 -6.46
N LYS A 187 -4.93 -18.35 -7.41
CA LYS A 187 -5.91 -17.53 -8.11
C LYS A 187 -6.90 -16.82 -7.17
N LYS A 188 -7.14 -17.34 -5.98
CA LYS A 188 -7.99 -16.69 -4.98
C LYS A 188 -7.58 -15.23 -4.72
N TYR A 189 -6.29 -14.95 -4.65
CA TYR A 189 -5.79 -13.58 -4.40
C TYR A 189 -6.01 -12.65 -5.59
N LEU A 190 -5.94 -13.18 -6.82
CA LEU A 190 -6.36 -12.42 -8.01
C LEU A 190 -7.86 -12.11 -7.95
N ASP A 191 -8.69 -13.09 -7.64
CA ASP A 191 -10.14 -12.92 -7.55
C ASP A 191 -10.52 -11.89 -6.46
N MET A 192 -9.79 -11.86 -5.34
CA MET A 192 -9.94 -10.85 -4.29
C MET A 192 -9.52 -9.45 -4.76
N SER A 193 -8.38 -9.32 -5.45
CA SER A 193 -7.92 -8.04 -6.02
C SER A 193 -8.98 -7.49 -6.99
N LEU A 194 -9.46 -8.32 -7.89
CA LEU A 194 -10.53 -7.97 -8.84
C LEU A 194 -11.85 -7.59 -8.13
N PHE A 195 -12.18 -8.24 -7.01
CA PHE A 195 -13.34 -7.87 -6.21
C PHE A 195 -13.22 -6.41 -5.73
N PHE A 196 -12.14 -6.02 -5.08
CA PHE A 196 -11.95 -4.66 -4.57
C PHE A 196 -11.90 -3.63 -5.69
N ILE A 197 -11.20 -3.92 -6.82
CA ILE A 197 -11.17 -3.06 -8.01
C ILE A 197 -12.59 -2.86 -8.57
N ASN A 198 -13.37 -3.93 -8.74
CA ASN A 198 -14.70 -3.86 -9.33
C ASN A 198 -15.75 -3.21 -8.42
N MET A 199 -15.56 -3.31 -7.09
CA MET A 199 -16.44 -2.65 -6.13
C MET A 199 -16.17 -1.16 -6.01
N ARG A 200 -14.98 -0.68 -6.44
CA ARG A 200 -14.66 0.75 -6.43
C ARG A 200 -15.58 1.52 -7.38
N GLY A 201 -16.30 2.48 -6.83
CA GLY A 201 -17.32 3.25 -7.57
C GLY A 201 -18.63 2.52 -7.82
N ALA A 202 -18.80 1.31 -7.32
CA ALA A 202 -20.12 0.72 -7.18
C ALA A 202 -20.86 1.50 -6.07
N LYS A 203 -22.00 2.11 -6.41
CA LYS A 203 -22.79 2.90 -5.47
C LYS A 203 -23.43 1.97 -4.45
N THR A 204 -22.73 1.73 -3.35
CA THR A 204 -23.23 1.01 -2.19
C THR A 204 -23.51 2.02 -1.08
N GLU A 205 -24.56 1.82 -0.30
CA GLU A 205 -24.91 2.69 0.83
C GLU A 205 -23.87 2.67 1.97
N VAL A 206 -22.96 1.69 1.96
CA VAL A 206 -22.00 1.45 3.03
C VAL A 206 -20.60 2.07 2.76
N ASP A 207 -20.32 2.50 1.54
CA ASP A 207 -19.02 3.06 1.17
C ASP A 207 -19.03 4.60 1.15
N ILE A 208 -19.63 5.20 2.14
CA ILE A 208 -19.67 6.65 2.31
C ILE A 208 -18.50 7.07 3.20
N SER A 209 -17.62 7.94 2.70
CA SER A 209 -16.60 8.58 3.52
C SER A 209 -17.26 9.67 4.39
N GLU A 210 -17.00 9.63 5.70
CA GLU A 210 -17.45 10.67 6.64
C GLU A 210 -16.58 11.94 6.55
N ILE A 211 -15.39 11.85 5.93
CA ILE A 211 -14.36 12.90 5.97
C ILE A 211 -14.19 13.55 4.60
N TYR A 212 -14.28 12.78 3.52
CA TYR A 212 -13.95 13.21 2.16
C TYR A 212 -15.10 12.96 1.18
N ASN A 213 -15.06 13.65 0.04
CA ASN A 213 -15.99 13.35 -1.06
C ASN A 213 -15.55 12.09 -1.84
N ASP A 214 -16.46 11.53 -2.62
CA ASP A 214 -16.25 10.28 -3.39
C ASP A 214 -15.10 10.35 -4.40
N LYS A 215 -14.62 11.53 -4.78
CA LYS A 215 -13.46 11.69 -5.67
C LYS A 215 -12.16 11.45 -4.93
N ASN A 216 -12.11 11.73 -3.62
CA ASN A 216 -10.87 11.67 -2.85
C ASN A 216 -10.25 10.26 -2.86
N ASP A 217 -11.09 9.24 -2.85
CA ASP A 217 -10.71 7.82 -2.89
C ASP A 217 -11.20 7.11 -4.16
N GLN A 218 -11.37 7.86 -5.25
CA GLN A 218 -11.74 7.37 -6.58
C GLN A 218 -13.06 6.58 -6.63
N HIS A 219 -13.98 6.83 -5.66
CA HIS A 219 -15.27 6.13 -5.56
C HIS A 219 -16.41 6.82 -6.34
N HIS A 220 -16.16 7.95 -6.99
CA HIS A 220 -17.15 8.77 -7.68
C HIS A 220 -17.81 8.09 -8.90
N THR A 221 -17.12 7.14 -9.53
CA THR A 221 -17.63 6.32 -10.64
C THR A 221 -16.87 5.01 -10.74
N SER A 222 -17.48 4.00 -11.39
CA SER A 222 -16.79 2.70 -11.57
C SER A 222 -15.46 2.89 -12.31
N VAL A 223 -14.50 2.06 -11.96
CA VAL A 223 -13.12 2.16 -12.47
C VAL A 223 -13.03 2.16 -14.00
N ARG A 224 -13.88 1.39 -14.70
CA ARG A 224 -13.90 1.33 -16.17
C ARG A 224 -14.47 2.59 -16.83
N ASN A 225 -15.17 3.44 -16.07
CA ASN A 225 -15.72 4.70 -16.54
C ASN A 225 -14.86 5.91 -16.20
N GLN A 226 -13.81 5.73 -15.40
CA GLN A 226 -12.87 6.81 -15.07
C GLN A 226 -12.03 7.19 -16.28
N LYS A 227 -11.86 8.50 -16.52
CA LYS A 227 -11.14 9.05 -17.68
C LYS A 227 -10.09 10.07 -17.31
N GLU A 228 -10.14 10.56 -16.08
CA GLU A 228 -9.27 11.59 -15.53
C GLU A 228 -8.78 11.17 -14.14
N ALA A 229 -7.61 11.64 -13.78
CA ALA A 229 -7.10 11.47 -12.42
C ALA A 229 -7.78 12.45 -11.47
N GLU A 230 -8.43 11.92 -10.44
CA GLU A 230 -9.22 12.69 -9.49
C GLU A 230 -8.82 12.34 -8.06
N GLY A 231 -9.01 13.27 -7.15
CA GLY A 231 -8.87 13.05 -5.71
C GLY A 231 -7.43 12.90 -5.24
N HIS A 232 -7.23 12.17 -4.15
CA HIS A 232 -5.94 12.01 -3.50
C HIS A 232 -4.94 11.28 -4.41
N ALA A 233 -3.79 11.89 -4.66
CA ALA A 233 -2.89 11.44 -5.71
C ALA A 233 -2.22 10.07 -5.43
N VAL A 234 -1.90 9.76 -4.17
CA VAL A 234 -1.31 8.45 -3.80
C VAL A 234 -2.35 7.35 -3.94
N ARG A 235 -3.54 7.53 -3.37
CA ARG A 235 -4.67 6.59 -3.49
C ARG A 235 -4.95 6.26 -4.95
N ALA A 236 -5.06 7.30 -5.78
CA ALA A 236 -5.27 7.18 -7.22
C ALA A 236 -4.20 6.33 -7.90
N CYS A 237 -2.92 6.64 -7.68
CA CYS A 237 -1.83 5.91 -8.31
C CYS A 237 -1.75 4.44 -7.87
N TYR A 238 -2.07 4.13 -6.62
CA TYR A 238 -2.12 2.76 -6.12
C TYR A 238 -3.26 1.97 -6.80
N LEU A 239 -4.47 2.56 -6.84
CA LEU A 239 -5.59 1.96 -7.58
C LEU A 239 -5.24 1.73 -9.06
N TYR A 240 -4.71 2.76 -9.74
CA TYR A 240 -4.40 2.68 -11.17
C TYR A 240 -3.30 1.66 -11.47
N THR A 241 -2.35 1.48 -10.56
CA THR A 241 -1.36 0.40 -10.64
C THR A 241 -2.02 -0.97 -10.59
N ALA A 242 -2.91 -1.19 -9.62
CA ALA A 242 -3.67 -2.43 -9.51
C ALA A 242 -4.60 -2.67 -10.72
N MET A 243 -5.24 -1.61 -11.23
CA MET A 243 -6.08 -1.69 -12.43
C MET A 243 -5.26 -2.12 -13.67
N ALA A 244 -4.06 -1.57 -13.85
CA ALA A 244 -3.20 -1.92 -14.97
C ALA A 244 -2.70 -3.38 -14.87
N ASP A 245 -2.28 -3.81 -13.69
CA ASP A 245 -1.91 -5.21 -13.42
C ASP A 245 -3.08 -6.17 -13.70
N ALA A 246 -4.29 -5.83 -13.22
CA ALA A 246 -5.49 -6.61 -13.42
C ALA A 246 -5.92 -6.67 -14.91
N ALA A 247 -5.86 -5.55 -15.61
CA ALA A 247 -6.18 -5.47 -17.04
C ALA A 247 -5.27 -6.38 -17.87
N ALA A 248 -3.97 -6.34 -17.62
CA ALA A 248 -2.99 -7.19 -18.29
C ALA A 248 -3.18 -8.68 -17.99
N GLU A 249 -3.44 -9.04 -16.73
CA GLU A 249 -3.62 -10.44 -16.33
C GLU A 249 -4.91 -11.06 -16.87
N THR A 250 -5.99 -10.26 -16.97
CA THR A 250 -7.32 -10.77 -17.40
C THR A 250 -7.66 -10.44 -18.84
N ASN A 251 -6.81 -9.72 -19.58
CA ASN A 251 -7.09 -9.19 -20.91
C ASN A 251 -8.37 -8.32 -20.94
N ASP A 252 -8.61 -7.52 -19.89
CA ASP A 252 -9.75 -6.62 -19.78
C ASP A 252 -9.49 -5.32 -20.54
N GLY A 253 -9.93 -5.23 -21.79
CA GLY A 253 -9.72 -4.08 -22.65
C GLY A 253 -10.40 -2.81 -22.19
N GLU A 254 -11.53 -2.88 -21.45
CA GLU A 254 -12.21 -1.70 -20.92
C GLU A 254 -11.40 -1.09 -19.75
N LEU A 255 -10.85 -1.94 -18.90
CA LEU A 255 -10.00 -1.52 -17.79
C LEU A 255 -8.68 -0.93 -18.30
N GLU A 256 -8.09 -1.55 -19.33
CA GLU A 256 -6.89 -1.03 -20.01
C GLU A 256 -7.14 0.35 -20.63
N ASP A 257 -8.27 0.54 -21.34
CA ASP A 257 -8.64 1.83 -21.94
C ASP A 257 -8.82 2.93 -20.89
N SER A 258 -9.41 2.60 -19.73
CA SER A 258 -9.50 3.51 -18.58
C SER A 258 -8.11 3.91 -18.09
N CYS A 259 -7.21 2.95 -17.87
CA CYS A 259 -5.82 3.21 -17.42
C CYS A 259 -5.08 4.12 -18.41
N ARG A 260 -5.20 3.86 -19.73
CA ARG A 260 -4.57 4.69 -20.78
C ARG A 260 -5.08 6.13 -20.78
N LYS A 261 -6.38 6.34 -20.61
CA LYS A 261 -6.98 7.67 -20.53
C LYS A 261 -6.51 8.43 -19.29
N ILE A 262 -6.53 7.78 -18.14
CA ILE A 262 -6.07 8.36 -16.87
C ILE A 262 -4.58 8.69 -16.94
N PHE A 263 -3.75 7.78 -17.45
CA PHE A 263 -2.32 8.01 -17.61
C PHE A 263 -2.05 9.21 -18.52
N SER A 264 -2.75 9.28 -19.67
CA SER A 264 -2.67 10.42 -20.59
C SER A 264 -3.11 11.73 -19.95
N ASP A 265 -4.14 11.72 -19.11
CA ASP A 265 -4.59 12.88 -18.35
C ASP A 265 -3.50 13.38 -17.38
N ILE A 266 -2.90 12.47 -16.62
CA ILE A 266 -1.85 12.84 -15.68
C ILE A 266 -0.66 13.46 -16.40
N ILE A 267 -0.05 12.76 -17.36
CA ILE A 267 1.21 13.19 -17.98
C ILE A 267 1.07 14.44 -18.84
N ASN A 268 -0.10 14.69 -19.44
CA ASN A 268 -0.28 15.83 -20.33
C ASN A 268 -0.91 17.05 -19.68
N ARG A 269 -1.61 16.88 -18.53
CA ARG A 269 -2.44 17.95 -17.97
C ARG A 269 -2.26 18.19 -16.48
N LYS A 270 -1.73 17.20 -15.69
CA LYS A 270 -1.71 17.25 -14.22
C LYS A 270 -0.35 16.94 -13.60
N MET A 271 0.70 16.86 -14.41
CA MET A 271 2.07 16.62 -13.96
C MET A 271 2.93 17.88 -14.09
N TYR A 272 3.68 18.18 -13.05
CA TYR A 272 4.70 19.23 -13.07
C TYR A 272 5.91 18.83 -13.92
N ILE A 273 6.65 19.82 -14.41
CA ILE A 273 7.89 19.59 -15.18
C ILE A 273 8.93 18.75 -14.41
N THR A 274 8.85 18.74 -13.08
CA THR A 274 9.70 17.92 -12.20
C THR A 274 9.27 16.47 -12.11
N GLY A 275 8.13 16.10 -12.71
CA GLY A 275 7.49 14.78 -12.55
C GLY A 275 6.58 14.66 -11.33
N GLY A 276 6.49 15.68 -10.50
CA GLY A 276 5.57 15.71 -9.36
C GLY A 276 4.10 15.77 -9.79
N ILE A 277 3.20 15.19 -9.00
CA ILE A 277 1.74 15.18 -9.19
C ILE A 277 1.03 15.52 -7.89
N GLY A 278 -0.26 15.87 -7.98
CA GLY A 278 -1.04 16.30 -6.80
C GLY A 278 -0.72 17.76 -6.44
N SER A 279 -1.41 18.73 -7.06
CA SER A 279 -1.07 20.15 -6.97
C SER A 279 -1.50 20.80 -5.67
N THR A 280 -2.52 20.28 -4.96
CA THR A 280 -3.03 20.87 -3.74
C THR A 280 -2.74 20.05 -2.48
N TYR A 281 -2.39 20.74 -1.38
CA TYR A 281 -2.29 20.13 -0.06
C TYR A 281 -3.68 19.75 0.51
N HIS A 282 -4.73 20.43 0.03
CA HIS A 282 -6.09 20.15 0.48
C HIS A 282 -6.58 18.81 -0.07
N GLY A 283 -6.65 17.82 0.80
CA GLY A 283 -6.94 16.44 0.42
C GLY A 283 -5.79 15.75 -0.35
N GLU A 284 -4.58 16.35 -0.41
CA GLU A 284 -3.38 15.79 -1.05
C GLU A 284 -3.66 15.36 -2.50
N ALA A 285 -4.37 16.22 -3.26
CA ALA A 285 -5.17 15.81 -4.40
C ALA A 285 -4.73 16.41 -5.74
N PHE A 286 -5.18 15.74 -6.81
CA PHE A 286 -5.28 16.36 -8.13
C PHE A 286 -6.30 17.49 -8.12
N THR A 287 -6.07 18.49 -8.97
CA THR A 287 -7.00 19.58 -9.26
C THR A 287 -7.43 19.52 -10.73
N ILE A 288 -8.03 20.60 -11.21
CA ILE A 288 -8.44 20.71 -12.63
C ILE A 288 -7.22 20.70 -13.57
N PRO A 289 -7.39 20.33 -14.84
CA PRO A 289 -6.31 20.33 -15.82
C PRO A 289 -5.54 21.65 -15.88
N TYR A 290 -4.20 21.55 -15.94
CA TYR A 290 -3.25 22.68 -16.00
C TYR A 290 -3.21 23.60 -14.78
N ASP A 291 -3.85 23.24 -13.66
CA ASP A 291 -3.68 23.93 -12.39
C ASP A 291 -2.42 23.42 -11.67
N LEU A 292 -1.28 23.94 -12.09
CA LEU A 292 0.06 23.54 -11.64
C LEU A 292 0.83 24.74 -11.08
N PRO A 293 0.34 25.39 -10.00
CA PRO A 293 0.99 26.55 -9.41
C PRO A 293 2.33 26.17 -8.77
N SER A 294 3.40 26.92 -9.09
CA SER A 294 4.75 26.63 -8.58
C SER A 294 4.96 27.08 -7.13
N ASP A 295 4.21 28.07 -6.67
CA ASP A 295 4.35 28.67 -5.34
C ASP A 295 3.63 27.90 -4.22
N ARG A 296 2.74 26.98 -4.57
CA ARG A 296 1.92 26.20 -3.64
C ARG A 296 1.75 24.73 -4.04
N ALA A 297 2.67 24.23 -4.87
CA ALA A 297 2.67 22.83 -5.27
C ALA A 297 2.83 21.92 -4.05
N TYR A 298 1.86 21.03 -3.80
CA TYR A 298 2.02 20.01 -2.78
C TYR A 298 3.01 18.94 -3.26
N ALA A 299 2.76 18.33 -4.40
CA ALA A 299 3.68 17.43 -5.11
C ALA A 299 4.40 16.44 -4.17
N GLU A 300 3.63 15.72 -3.39
CA GLU A 300 4.13 14.80 -2.37
C GLU A 300 5.06 13.72 -2.94
N THR A 301 6.10 13.37 -2.20
CA THR A 301 7.03 12.28 -2.57
C THR A 301 6.31 10.95 -2.74
N CYS A 302 5.34 10.64 -1.88
CA CYS A 302 4.53 9.42 -1.97
C CYS A 302 3.76 9.35 -3.31
N ALA A 303 3.19 10.49 -3.75
CA ALA A 303 2.50 10.57 -5.03
C ALA A 303 3.45 10.33 -6.22
N SER A 304 4.67 10.86 -6.15
CA SER A 304 5.70 10.63 -7.17
C SER A 304 6.10 9.15 -7.24
N ILE A 305 6.23 8.46 -6.10
CA ILE A 305 6.51 7.02 -6.04
C ILE A 305 5.33 6.23 -6.63
N GLY A 306 4.09 6.56 -6.22
CA GLY A 306 2.90 5.94 -6.79
C GLY A 306 2.82 6.10 -8.30
N MET A 307 3.16 7.30 -8.82
CA MET A 307 3.21 7.54 -10.26
C MET A 307 4.29 6.72 -10.97
N MET A 308 5.45 6.50 -10.34
CA MET A 308 6.49 5.62 -10.89
C MET A 308 5.99 4.17 -11.00
N LEU A 309 5.26 3.67 -10.00
CA LEU A 309 4.68 2.33 -10.01
C LEU A 309 3.65 2.21 -11.15
N PHE A 310 2.74 3.18 -11.27
CA PHE A 310 1.74 3.19 -12.34
C PHE A 310 2.40 3.31 -13.73
N ALA A 311 3.35 4.24 -13.91
CA ALA A 311 4.05 4.42 -15.17
C ALA A 311 4.78 3.15 -15.62
N HIS A 312 5.36 2.39 -14.68
CA HIS A 312 6.01 1.12 -14.98
C HIS A 312 5.04 0.07 -15.53
N ARG A 313 3.78 0.05 -15.07
CA ARG A 313 2.75 -0.88 -15.59
C ARG A 313 2.21 -0.44 -16.96
N MET A 314 2.31 0.83 -17.28
CA MET A 314 1.82 1.39 -18.56
C MET A 314 2.81 1.27 -19.73
N GLN A 315 4.01 0.71 -19.50
CA GLN A 315 5.01 0.42 -20.53
C GLN A 315 4.65 -0.85 -21.31
#